data_91c927a53676812122c16084e47a2451
#
_entry.id   91c927a53676812122c16084e47a2451
#
_cell.length_a   1.000
_cell.length_b   1.000
_cell.length_c   1.000
_cell.angle_alpha   90.00
_cell.angle_beta   90.00
_cell.angle_gamma   90.00
#
_symmetry.space_group_name_H-M   'P 1'
#
loop_
_entity.id
_entity.type
_entity.pdbx_description
1 polymer ?
#
loop_
_entity_poly.entity_id
_entity_poly.type
_entity_poly.pdbx_seq_one_letter_code
_entity_poly.pdbx_strand_id
1 'polypeptide(L)'
;MRRREFIVGLGAAAWPRAVLAQQRAHPTIGYLGSVSPDENSRLNVAAFLQGPKESGYVEDQKYAIEYRWAEGRSEHLPALVRDLASRAAVIATYDTASALAVKAATTIPIVFAIGGDPIRFGLVASLARPGENITGVSFLVNALGSKRFGLLSELVPTASTFGFLVDPSNPNAAPETADMRAAADMLGHKLVVLGASTANEIDAAFAGATAQGVDALAVAAHAFLLARGQQLADLRSAIACRRSTPSASLPRPAAC
;
A
#
# COMPACT_ATOMS: atom_id res chain seq x y z
N MET A 1 -30.34 18.00 65.38
CA MET A 1 -29.56 17.46 64.27
C MET A 1 -28.09 17.62 64.60
N ARG A 2 -27.35 16.52 64.72
CA ARG A 2 -25.95 16.53 65.15
C ARG A 2 -25.04 16.76 63.95
N ARG A 3 -24.09 17.70 64.04
CA ARG A 3 -23.14 18.09 62.96
C ARG A 3 -22.39 16.91 62.29
N ARG A 4 -22.34 15.75 62.95
CA ARG A 4 -21.69 14.53 62.42
C ARG A 4 -22.47 13.84 61.30
N GLU A 5 -23.79 13.94 61.25
CA GLU A 5 -24.62 13.28 60.23
C GLU A 5 -24.61 14.03 58.90
N PHE A 6 -24.32 15.35 58.91
CA PHE A 6 -24.25 16.15 57.70
C PHE A 6 -22.97 15.91 56.89
N ILE A 7 -21.86 15.53 57.53
CA ILE A 7 -20.58 15.27 56.88
C ILE A 7 -20.56 13.90 56.19
N VAL A 8 -21.27 12.89 56.70
CA VAL A 8 -21.37 11.55 56.11
C VAL A 8 -22.23 11.56 54.84
N GLY A 9 -23.25 12.43 54.74
CA GLY A 9 -24.11 12.53 53.57
C GLY A 9 -23.45 13.17 52.34
N LEU A 10 -22.48 14.08 52.55
CA LEU A 10 -21.78 14.76 51.45
C LEU A 10 -20.62 13.94 50.87
N GLY A 11 -20.03 13.00 51.64
CA GLY A 11 -18.96 12.12 51.17
C GLY A 11 -19.45 11.00 50.27
N ALA A 12 -20.69 10.52 50.43
CA ALA A 12 -21.23 9.40 49.65
C ALA A 12 -21.75 9.81 48.26
N ALA A 13 -22.04 11.10 48.01
CA ALA A 13 -22.53 11.57 46.71
C ALA A 13 -21.43 11.93 45.69
N ALA A 14 -20.19 12.09 46.14
CA ALA A 14 -19.05 12.47 45.27
C ALA A 14 -18.23 11.27 44.77
N TRP A 15 -18.39 10.09 45.39
CA TRP A 15 -17.53 8.93 45.06
C TRP A 15 -17.80 8.25 43.70
N PRO A 16 -19.04 8.11 43.19
CA PRO A 16 -19.24 7.40 41.95
C PRO A 16 -18.84 8.19 40.70
N ARG A 17 -18.68 9.53 40.79
CA ARG A 17 -18.27 10.35 39.65
C ARG A 17 -16.75 10.41 39.41
N ALA A 18 -15.94 10.22 40.43
CA ALA A 18 -14.49 10.21 40.32
C ALA A 18 -13.95 8.89 39.72
N VAL A 19 -14.67 7.79 39.86
CA VAL A 19 -14.26 6.47 39.33
C VAL A 19 -14.52 6.37 37.81
N LEU A 20 -15.50 7.10 37.27
CA LEU A 20 -15.76 7.15 35.82
C LEU A 20 -14.83 8.07 35.07
N ALA A 21 -14.10 8.98 35.74
CA ALA A 21 -13.15 9.90 35.11
C ALA A 21 -11.76 9.31 34.87
N GLN A 22 -11.50 8.07 35.30
CA GLN A 22 -10.23 7.36 35.15
C GLN A 22 -10.28 6.17 34.18
N GLN A 23 -11.21 6.10 33.26
CA GLN A 23 -10.96 5.33 32.06
C GLN A 23 -9.84 6.07 31.32
N ARG A 24 -8.60 5.64 31.55
CA ARG A 24 -7.45 6.09 30.78
C ARG A 24 -7.80 5.82 29.32
N ALA A 25 -8.05 6.87 28.56
CA ALA A 25 -8.20 6.74 27.12
C ALA A 25 -6.92 6.04 26.63
N HIS A 26 -7.06 4.83 26.10
CA HIS A 26 -5.93 4.12 25.54
C HIS A 26 -5.34 4.94 24.40
N PRO A 27 -4.00 4.96 24.21
CA PRO A 27 -3.40 5.63 23.07
C PRO A 27 -3.97 5.06 21.77
N THR A 28 -4.28 5.92 20.82
CA THR A 28 -4.82 5.53 19.52
C THR A 28 -3.69 5.37 18.52
N ILE A 29 -3.66 4.25 17.80
CA ILE A 29 -2.83 4.05 16.61
C ILE A 29 -3.68 4.43 15.40
N GLY A 30 -3.24 5.40 14.61
CA GLY A 30 -3.84 5.69 13.30
C GLY A 30 -3.23 4.75 12.25
N TYR A 31 -4.04 4.05 11.48
CA TYR A 31 -3.59 3.29 10.33
C TYR A 31 -4.08 3.95 9.04
N LEU A 32 -3.13 4.33 8.17
CA LEU A 32 -3.42 4.99 6.90
C LEU A 32 -2.99 4.12 5.72
N GLY A 33 -3.93 3.85 4.81
CA GLY A 33 -3.68 3.17 3.54
C GLY A 33 -4.13 3.99 2.34
N SER A 34 -3.38 3.91 1.23
CA SER A 34 -3.70 4.63 -0.01
C SER A 34 -4.80 3.96 -0.83
N VAL A 35 -4.97 2.65 -0.71
CA VAL A 35 -5.99 1.86 -1.42
C VAL A 35 -7.18 1.51 -0.52
N SER A 36 -8.23 0.91 -1.08
CA SER A 36 -9.36 0.39 -0.30
C SER A 36 -8.97 -0.83 0.53
N PRO A 37 -9.70 -1.15 1.61
CA PRO A 37 -9.44 -2.31 2.48
C PRO A 37 -9.85 -3.63 1.79
N ASP A 38 -9.09 -4.03 0.77
CA ASP A 38 -9.22 -5.33 0.10
C ASP A 38 -8.61 -6.48 0.93
N GLU A 39 -8.58 -7.69 0.38
CA GLU A 39 -8.03 -8.86 1.06
C GLU A 39 -6.55 -8.69 1.40
N ASN A 40 -5.73 -8.16 0.48
CA ASN A 40 -4.31 -7.91 0.72
C ASN A 40 -4.10 -6.89 1.84
N SER A 41 -4.87 -5.81 1.83
CA SER A 41 -4.83 -4.79 2.89
C SER A 41 -5.21 -5.37 4.25
N ARG A 42 -6.20 -6.27 4.30
CA ARG A 42 -6.58 -6.97 5.54
C ARG A 42 -5.48 -7.89 6.05
N LEU A 43 -4.80 -8.62 5.16
CA LEU A 43 -3.65 -9.46 5.53
C LEU A 43 -2.49 -8.62 6.09
N ASN A 44 -2.20 -7.48 5.47
CA ASN A 44 -1.17 -6.54 5.94
C ASN A 44 -1.52 -5.96 7.31
N VAL A 45 -2.78 -5.56 7.52
CA VAL A 45 -3.27 -5.11 8.83
C VAL A 45 -3.16 -6.23 9.86
N ALA A 46 -3.57 -7.45 9.54
CA ALA A 46 -3.48 -8.59 10.46
C ALA A 46 -2.03 -8.89 10.86
N ALA A 47 -1.10 -8.86 9.90
CA ALA A 47 0.33 -9.02 10.18
C ALA A 47 0.88 -7.87 11.04
N PHE A 48 0.47 -6.63 10.78
CA PHE A 48 0.83 -5.48 11.62
C PHE A 48 0.34 -5.66 13.06
N LEU A 49 -0.89 -6.10 13.27
CA LEU A 49 -1.48 -6.30 14.60
C LEU A 49 -0.84 -7.47 15.38
N GLN A 50 -0.25 -8.43 14.68
CA GLN A 50 0.43 -9.55 15.32
C GLN A 50 1.64 -9.08 16.13
N GLY A 51 2.42 -8.12 15.65
CA GLY A 51 3.61 -7.62 16.35
C GLY A 51 3.32 -7.02 17.74
N PRO A 52 2.41 -6.04 17.88
CA PRO A 52 1.96 -5.57 19.18
C PRO A 52 1.42 -6.68 20.09
N LYS A 53 0.61 -7.60 19.55
CA LYS A 53 0.05 -8.73 20.30
C LYS A 53 1.14 -9.65 20.88
N GLU A 54 2.14 -10.01 20.09
CA GLU A 54 3.29 -10.81 20.52
C GLU A 54 4.13 -10.09 21.60
N SER A 55 4.12 -8.74 21.57
CA SER A 55 4.74 -7.90 22.58
C SER A 55 3.85 -7.66 23.83
N GLY A 56 2.72 -8.35 23.93
CA GLY A 56 1.79 -8.23 25.06
C GLY A 56 0.92 -6.97 25.04
N TYR A 57 0.80 -6.31 23.88
CA TYR A 57 -0.15 -5.21 23.66
C TYR A 57 -1.42 -5.78 23.01
N VAL A 58 -2.55 -5.64 23.67
CA VAL A 58 -3.85 -6.12 23.19
C VAL A 58 -4.72 -4.91 22.90
N GLU A 59 -5.34 -4.92 21.71
CA GLU A 59 -6.32 -3.91 21.28
C GLU A 59 -7.47 -3.85 22.29
N ASP A 60 -8.06 -2.69 22.50
CA ASP A 60 -9.09 -2.37 23.48
C ASP A 60 -8.68 -2.50 24.96
N GLN A 61 -7.48 -3.03 25.25
CA GLN A 61 -6.93 -3.09 26.60
C GLN A 61 -5.77 -2.12 26.83
N LYS A 62 -4.91 -1.94 25.83
CA LYS A 62 -3.71 -1.09 25.93
C LYS A 62 -3.64 -0.01 24.86
N TYR A 63 -4.35 -0.17 23.73
CA TYR A 63 -4.46 0.81 22.64
C TYR A 63 -5.77 0.61 21.89
N ALA A 64 -6.19 1.64 21.15
CA ALA A 64 -7.24 1.58 20.14
C ALA A 64 -6.63 1.78 18.77
N ILE A 65 -7.32 1.35 17.70
CA ILE A 65 -6.87 1.57 16.33
C ILE A 65 -7.95 2.30 15.53
N GLU A 66 -7.54 3.31 14.76
CA GLU A 66 -8.41 4.01 13.82
C GLU A 66 -7.87 3.86 12.39
N TYR A 67 -8.69 3.33 11.50
CA TYR A 67 -8.33 3.11 10.10
C TYR A 67 -8.82 4.24 9.21
N ARG A 68 -7.97 4.66 8.26
CA ARG A 68 -8.34 5.56 7.16
C ARG A 68 -7.81 5.03 5.85
N TRP A 69 -8.64 5.11 4.83
CA TRP A 69 -8.33 4.60 3.49
C TRP A 69 -8.61 5.69 2.46
N ALA A 70 -7.63 5.96 1.60
CA ALA A 70 -7.77 6.95 0.53
C ALA A 70 -8.51 6.40 -0.70
N GLU A 71 -8.80 5.09 -0.74
CA GLU A 71 -9.57 4.42 -1.80
C GLU A 71 -9.00 4.64 -3.22
N GLY A 72 -7.67 4.68 -3.33
CA GLY A 72 -6.95 4.94 -4.59
C GLY A 72 -6.89 6.43 -4.98
N ARG A 73 -7.43 7.33 -4.14
CA ARG A 73 -7.47 8.77 -4.39
C ARG A 73 -6.42 9.48 -3.54
N SER A 74 -5.22 9.65 -4.10
CA SER A 74 -4.08 10.27 -3.39
C SER A 74 -4.37 11.68 -2.88
N GLU A 75 -5.29 12.41 -3.52
CA GLU A 75 -5.75 13.74 -3.11
C GLU A 75 -6.48 13.74 -1.77
N HIS A 76 -6.98 12.61 -1.30
CA HIS A 76 -7.62 12.48 0.01
C HIS A 76 -6.62 12.33 1.16
N LEU A 77 -5.39 11.87 0.88
CA LEU A 77 -4.38 11.60 1.90
C LEU A 77 -4.15 12.78 2.86
N PRO A 78 -3.98 14.04 2.41
CA PRO A 78 -3.73 15.15 3.34
C PRO A 78 -4.86 15.40 4.34
N ALA A 79 -6.12 15.19 3.94
CA ALA A 79 -7.27 15.34 4.83
C ALA A 79 -7.34 14.21 5.87
N LEU A 80 -7.10 12.97 5.42
CA LEU A 80 -7.08 11.78 6.29
C LEU A 80 -5.94 11.83 7.30
N VAL A 81 -4.76 12.33 6.90
CA VAL A 81 -3.64 12.55 7.83
C VAL A 81 -3.99 13.56 8.91
N ARG A 82 -4.59 14.70 8.55
CA ARG A 82 -5.01 15.71 9.55
C ARG A 82 -6.03 15.15 10.53
N ASP A 83 -6.97 14.35 10.05
CA ASP A 83 -7.96 13.70 10.90
C ASP A 83 -7.30 12.73 11.89
N LEU A 84 -6.43 11.82 11.42
CA LEU A 84 -5.69 10.92 12.30
C LEU A 84 -4.75 11.66 13.26
N ALA A 85 -4.01 12.65 12.79
CA ALA A 85 -3.05 13.41 13.60
C ALA A 85 -3.71 14.16 14.75
N SER A 86 -5.01 14.45 14.69
CA SER A 86 -5.75 15.11 15.77
C SER A 86 -6.01 14.21 16.99
N ARG A 87 -5.83 12.89 16.87
CA ARG A 87 -6.20 11.91 17.92
C ARG A 87 -5.22 10.76 18.07
N ALA A 88 -4.44 10.43 17.05
CA ALA A 88 -3.50 9.32 17.12
C ALA A 88 -2.23 9.70 17.88
N ALA A 89 -1.72 8.78 18.68
CA ALA A 89 -0.41 8.89 19.32
C ALA A 89 0.73 8.48 18.39
N VAL A 90 0.44 7.65 17.38
CA VAL A 90 1.34 7.18 16.34
C VAL A 90 0.54 6.87 15.07
N ILE A 91 1.11 7.09 13.89
CA ILE A 91 0.49 6.69 12.61
C ILE A 91 1.32 5.57 11.97
N ALA A 92 0.66 4.47 11.63
CA ALA A 92 1.21 3.37 10.86
C ALA A 92 0.76 3.45 9.39
N THR A 93 1.65 3.13 8.45
CA THR A 93 1.35 3.10 7.00
C THR A 93 1.97 1.87 6.34
N TYR A 94 1.34 1.37 5.27
CA TYR A 94 1.83 0.21 4.52
C TYR A 94 2.12 0.49 3.04
N ASP A 95 2.26 1.73 2.64
CA ASP A 95 2.62 2.11 1.28
C ASP A 95 3.39 3.43 1.23
N THR A 96 4.12 3.65 0.14
CA THR A 96 4.99 4.82 -0.02
C THR A 96 4.19 6.13 -0.08
N ALA A 97 3.02 6.13 -0.74
CA ALA A 97 2.21 7.34 -0.88
C ALA A 97 1.68 7.82 0.47
N SER A 98 1.14 6.89 1.27
CA SER A 98 0.68 7.18 2.64
C SER A 98 1.83 7.64 3.54
N ALA A 99 2.99 6.98 3.49
CA ALA A 99 4.17 7.37 4.29
C ALA A 99 4.65 8.79 3.98
N LEU A 100 4.70 9.16 2.70
CA LEU A 100 5.05 10.52 2.27
C LEU A 100 4.03 11.55 2.74
N ALA A 101 2.73 11.25 2.61
CA ALA A 101 1.66 12.13 3.05
C ALA A 101 1.70 12.39 4.56
N VAL A 102 1.93 11.34 5.37
CA VAL A 102 2.05 11.46 6.83
C VAL A 102 3.28 12.27 7.21
N LYS A 103 4.45 11.98 6.61
CA LYS A 103 5.68 12.74 6.89
C LYS A 103 5.53 14.23 6.59
N ALA A 104 4.86 14.58 5.49
CA ALA A 104 4.68 15.97 5.08
C ALA A 104 3.71 16.76 5.97
N ALA A 105 2.80 16.10 6.70
CA ALA A 105 1.66 16.75 7.35
C ALA A 105 1.66 16.68 8.88
N THR A 106 2.57 15.93 9.52
CA THR A 106 2.57 15.77 10.98
C THR A 106 3.94 15.52 11.58
N THR A 107 4.08 15.86 12.87
CA THR A 107 5.26 15.59 13.69
C THR A 107 5.04 14.46 14.70
N ILE A 108 3.85 13.85 14.74
CA ILE A 108 3.64 12.68 15.60
C ILE A 108 4.45 11.47 15.09
N PRO A 109 4.80 10.50 15.96
CA PRO A 109 5.55 9.33 15.56
C PRO A 109 4.92 8.57 14.38
N ILE A 110 5.75 8.15 13.44
CA ILE A 110 5.35 7.44 12.22
C ILE A 110 6.07 6.10 12.14
N VAL A 111 5.32 5.04 11.87
CA VAL A 111 5.86 3.71 11.55
C VAL A 111 5.43 3.32 10.14
N PHE A 112 6.39 3.09 9.25
CA PHE A 112 6.09 2.71 7.88
C PHE A 112 6.55 1.29 7.54
N ALA A 113 5.85 0.67 6.58
CA ALA A 113 6.31 -0.50 5.87
C ALA A 113 6.10 -0.23 4.37
N ILE A 114 7.18 -0.15 3.58
CA ILE A 114 7.11 0.27 2.18
C ILE A 114 7.91 -0.63 1.25
N GLY A 115 7.53 -0.65 -0.03
CA GLY A 115 8.29 -1.35 -1.07
C GLY A 115 9.42 -0.53 -1.67
N GLY A 116 9.36 0.79 -1.59
CA GLY A 116 10.34 1.73 -2.13
C GLY A 116 11.55 1.94 -1.22
N ASP A 117 12.55 2.67 -1.72
CA ASP A 117 13.73 3.08 -0.95
C ASP A 117 13.40 4.31 -0.08
N PRO A 118 13.36 4.18 1.25
CA PRO A 118 12.99 5.29 2.12
C PRO A 118 14.00 6.44 2.13
N ILE A 119 15.27 6.19 1.78
CA ILE A 119 16.29 7.25 1.65
C ILE A 119 16.02 8.04 0.37
N ARG A 120 15.79 7.36 -0.76
CA ARG A 120 15.49 8.00 -2.05
C ARG A 120 14.25 8.90 -1.97
N PHE A 121 13.25 8.50 -1.19
CA PHE A 121 12.05 9.31 -0.94
C PHE A 121 12.21 10.35 0.17
N GLY A 122 13.36 10.46 0.79
CA GLY A 122 13.60 11.39 1.89
C GLY A 122 12.76 11.10 3.13
N LEU A 123 12.25 9.87 3.29
CA LEU A 123 11.53 9.46 4.50
C LEU A 123 12.47 9.37 5.70
N VAL A 124 13.66 8.84 5.49
CA VAL A 124 14.69 8.69 6.52
C VAL A 124 16.05 9.18 6.00
N ALA A 125 16.91 9.63 6.91
CA ALA A 125 18.27 10.06 6.56
C ALA A 125 19.17 8.86 6.21
N SER A 126 19.02 7.74 6.92
CA SER A 126 19.66 6.46 6.64
C SER A 126 18.87 5.31 7.26
N LEU A 127 19.13 4.06 6.80
CA LEU A 127 18.46 2.88 7.35
C LEU A 127 18.87 2.60 8.81
N ALA A 128 20.12 2.89 9.17
CA ALA A 128 20.63 2.66 10.52
C ALA A 128 20.25 3.78 11.50
N ARG A 129 20.01 4.99 10.99
CA ARG A 129 19.65 6.18 11.78
C ARG A 129 18.56 6.94 11.03
N PRO A 130 17.28 6.53 11.18
CA PRO A 130 16.16 7.15 10.48
C PRO A 130 16.09 8.68 10.69
N GLY A 131 16.38 9.13 11.92
CA GLY A 131 16.24 10.53 12.31
C GLY A 131 14.77 10.93 12.47
N GLU A 132 14.53 12.14 12.99
CA GLU A 132 13.19 12.72 13.15
C GLU A 132 12.17 11.80 13.85
N ASN A 133 10.89 11.93 13.52
CA ASN A 133 9.76 11.23 14.12
C ASN A 133 9.33 9.98 13.34
N ILE A 134 10.14 9.47 12.42
CA ILE A 134 9.75 8.40 11.50
C ILE A 134 10.71 7.21 11.57
N THR A 135 10.15 6.00 11.62
CA THR A 135 10.90 4.74 11.52
C THR A 135 10.07 3.69 10.77
N GLY A 136 10.69 2.57 10.40
CA GLY A 136 9.95 1.51 9.73
C GLY A 136 10.84 0.50 9.02
N VAL A 137 10.23 -0.26 8.13
CA VAL A 137 10.89 -1.28 7.31
C VAL A 137 10.68 -0.99 5.83
N SER A 138 11.68 -1.34 5.02
CA SER A 138 11.54 -1.36 3.57
C SER A 138 11.83 -2.75 3.04
N PHE A 139 10.95 -3.23 2.17
CA PHE A 139 11.12 -4.50 1.48
C PHE A 139 11.98 -4.36 0.22
N LEU A 140 12.26 -3.13 -0.23
CA LEU A 140 13.03 -2.76 -1.43
C LEU A 140 12.57 -3.47 -2.71
N VAL A 141 11.31 -3.91 -2.76
CA VAL A 141 10.77 -4.69 -3.91
C VAL A 141 10.78 -3.88 -5.20
N ASN A 142 10.63 -2.55 -5.11
CA ASN A 142 10.68 -1.66 -6.26
C ASN A 142 12.12 -1.47 -6.77
N ALA A 143 13.14 -1.67 -5.93
CA ALA A 143 14.54 -1.66 -6.34
C ALA A 143 14.97 -2.94 -7.08
N LEU A 144 14.13 -3.98 -7.10
CA LEU A 144 14.40 -5.23 -7.81
C LEU A 144 13.91 -5.21 -9.27
N GLY A 145 13.49 -4.06 -9.81
CA GLY A 145 12.94 -3.92 -11.15
C GLY A 145 13.86 -4.52 -12.22
N SER A 146 15.12 -4.11 -12.27
CA SER A 146 16.11 -4.62 -13.23
C SER A 146 16.33 -6.13 -13.12
N LYS A 147 16.40 -6.68 -11.91
CA LYS A 147 16.55 -8.13 -11.70
C LYS A 147 15.30 -8.90 -12.17
N ARG A 148 14.12 -8.38 -11.85
CA ARG A 148 12.84 -8.96 -12.31
C ARG A 148 12.74 -8.96 -13.83
N PHE A 149 13.21 -7.88 -14.49
CA PHE A 149 13.27 -7.79 -15.95
C PHE A 149 14.22 -8.84 -16.52
N GLY A 150 15.42 -8.99 -15.99
CA GLY A 150 16.39 -10.01 -16.43
C GLY A 150 15.79 -11.42 -16.32
N LEU A 151 15.18 -11.78 -15.19
CA LEU A 151 14.51 -13.06 -15.02
C LEU A 151 13.36 -13.27 -16.00
N LEU A 152 12.56 -12.22 -16.28
CA LEU A 152 11.48 -12.31 -17.26
C LEU A 152 12.02 -12.53 -18.68
N SER A 153 13.13 -11.88 -19.03
CA SER A 153 13.82 -12.07 -20.32
C SER A 153 14.35 -13.50 -20.47
N GLU A 154 14.90 -14.10 -19.42
CA GLU A 154 15.34 -15.50 -19.42
C GLU A 154 14.16 -16.49 -19.53
N LEU A 155 13.03 -16.20 -18.91
CA LEU A 155 11.82 -17.05 -18.96
C LEU A 155 11.13 -17.02 -20.33
N VAL A 156 11.28 -15.95 -21.09
CA VAL A 156 10.68 -15.81 -22.43
C VAL A 156 11.75 -15.39 -23.44
N PRO A 157 12.69 -16.29 -23.78
CA PRO A 157 13.87 -15.92 -24.60
C PRO A 157 13.54 -15.53 -26.04
N THR A 158 12.32 -15.81 -26.51
CA THR A 158 11.83 -15.39 -27.83
C THR A 158 11.20 -14.01 -27.83
N ALA A 159 10.99 -13.41 -26.65
CA ALA A 159 10.40 -12.08 -26.55
C ALA A 159 11.42 -11.00 -26.94
N SER A 160 10.99 -10.07 -27.78
CA SER A 160 11.76 -8.88 -28.15
C SER A 160 11.16 -7.59 -27.62
N THR A 161 9.85 -7.60 -27.36
CA THR A 161 9.10 -6.44 -26.88
C THR A 161 8.45 -6.78 -25.54
N PHE A 162 8.88 -6.11 -24.49
CA PHE A 162 8.37 -6.28 -23.14
C PHE A 162 7.45 -5.12 -22.76
N GLY A 163 6.34 -5.41 -22.09
CA GLY A 163 5.48 -4.41 -21.47
C GLY A 163 5.84 -4.23 -20.00
N PHE A 164 5.69 -3.01 -19.50
CA PHE A 164 5.75 -2.70 -18.08
C PHE A 164 4.49 -1.94 -17.66
N LEU A 165 3.60 -2.61 -16.95
CA LEU A 165 2.37 -2.00 -16.42
C LEU A 165 2.68 -1.31 -15.09
N VAL A 166 2.39 -0.01 -15.03
CA VAL A 166 2.71 0.85 -13.90
C VAL A 166 1.54 1.78 -13.60
N ASP A 167 1.31 2.05 -12.33
CA ASP A 167 0.39 3.12 -11.91
C ASP A 167 1.16 4.45 -11.87
N PRO A 168 0.95 5.37 -12.82
CA PRO A 168 1.69 6.63 -12.89
C PRO A 168 1.44 7.57 -11.70
N SER A 169 0.36 7.39 -10.95
CA SER A 169 0.08 8.17 -9.73
C SER A 169 0.89 7.71 -8.52
N ASN A 170 1.51 6.52 -8.59
CA ASN A 170 2.32 5.98 -7.51
C ASN A 170 3.72 6.63 -7.48
N PRO A 171 4.21 7.08 -6.30
CA PRO A 171 5.54 7.69 -6.18
C PRO A 171 6.70 6.81 -6.71
N ASN A 172 6.56 5.48 -6.66
CA ASN A 172 7.56 4.55 -7.17
C ASN A 172 7.57 4.43 -8.70
N ALA A 173 6.55 4.93 -9.41
CA ALA A 173 6.37 4.73 -10.85
C ALA A 173 7.56 5.25 -11.68
N ALA A 174 7.97 6.49 -11.47
CA ALA A 174 9.06 7.11 -12.22
C ALA A 174 10.41 6.41 -11.99
N PRO A 175 10.86 6.19 -10.73
CA PRO A 175 12.11 5.49 -10.47
C PRO A 175 12.12 4.04 -10.99
N GLU A 176 11.04 3.29 -10.79
CA GLU A 176 10.95 1.89 -11.24
C GLU A 176 10.93 1.80 -12.77
N THR A 177 10.25 2.74 -13.45
CA THR A 177 10.26 2.82 -14.92
C THR A 177 11.65 3.11 -15.47
N ALA A 178 12.41 4.00 -14.82
CA ALA A 178 13.78 4.31 -15.22
C ALA A 178 14.69 3.08 -15.08
N ASP A 179 14.59 2.36 -13.98
CA ASP A 179 15.36 1.15 -13.72
C ASP A 179 15.00 0.02 -14.73
N MET A 180 13.70 -0.13 -15.06
CA MET A 180 13.23 -1.10 -16.07
C MET A 180 13.71 -0.75 -17.47
N ARG A 181 13.72 0.53 -17.85
CA ARG A 181 14.25 0.98 -19.16
C ARG A 181 15.73 0.70 -19.27
N ALA A 182 16.52 1.07 -18.26
CA ALA A 182 17.94 0.80 -18.25
C ALA A 182 18.25 -0.70 -18.39
N ALA A 183 17.47 -1.57 -17.72
CA ALA A 183 17.64 -3.02 -17.84
C ALA A 183 17.26 -3.52 -19.25
N ALA A 184 16.19 -3.02 -19.84
CA ALA A 184 15.78 -3.37 -21.19
C ALA A 184 16.83 -2.97 -22.23
N ASP A 185 17.35 -1.75 -22.13
CA ASP A 185 18.39 -1.22 -23.03
C ASP A 185 19.69 -2.05 -22.94
N MET A 186 20.10 -2.41 -21.69
CA MET A 186 21.28 -3.25 -21.48
C MET A 186 21.16 -4.65 -22.11
N LEU A 187 19.94 -5.21 -22.16
CA LEU A 187 19.66 -6.53 -22.72
C LEU A 187 19.24 -6.48 -24.20
N GLY A 188 19.19 -5.30 -24.81
CA GLY A 188 18.81 -5.11 -26.22
C GLY A 188 17.32 -5.34 -26.50
N HIS A 189 16.45 -5.18 -25.50
CA HIS A 189 15.01 -5.36 -25.63
C HIS A 189 14.26 -4.05 -25.72
N LYS A 190 13.12 -4.06 -26.41
CA LYS A 190 12.18 -2.94 -26.42
C LYS A 190 11.29 -2.96 -25.18
N LEU A 191 11.18 -1.85 -24.46
CA LEU A 191 10.24 -1.68 -23.35
C LEU A 191 9.10 -0.74 -23.72
N VAL A 192 7.86 -1.23 -23.59
CA VAL A 192 6.62 -0.46 -23.73
C VAL A 192 6.06 -0.21 -22.33
N VAL A 193 6.02 1.05 -21.91
CA VAL A 193 5.45 1.43 -20.61
C VAL A 193 3.96 1.65 -20.76
N LEU A 194 3.17 0.98 -19.93
CA LEU A 194 1.71 0.97 -19.94
C LEU A 194 1.23 1.57 -18.61
N GLY A 195 0.60 2.74 -18.68
CA GLY A 195 0.08 3.42 -17.49
C GLY A 195 -1.36 2.98 -17.21
N ALA A 196 -1.68 2.72 -15.94
CA ALA A 196 -3.05 2.49 -15.47
C ALA A 196 -3.19 2.85 -13.99
N SER A 197 -4.11 3.77 -13.67
CA SER A 197 -4.48 4.17 -12.30
C SER A 197 -5.94 3.78 -11.95
N THR A 198 -6.69 3.24 -12.91
CA THR A 198 -8.07 2.76 -12.75
C THR A 198 -8.24 1.37 -13.36
N ALA A 199 -9.31 0.66 -12.95
CA ALA A 199 -9.61 -0.66 -13.50
C ALA A 199 -9.82 -0.62 -15.03
N ASN A 200 -10.53 0.39 -15.55
CA ASN A 200 -10.77 0.54 -16.98
C ASN A 200 -9.48 0.83 -17.75
N GLU A 201 -8.54 1.58 -17.15
CA GLU A 201 -7.24 1.84 -17.75
C GLU A 201 -6.38 0.58 -17.80
N ILE A 202 -6.52 -0.36 -16.87
CA ILE A 202 -5.86 -1.67 -16.95
C ILE A 202 -6.33 -2.41 -18.21
N ASP A 203 -7.65 -2.46 -18.46
CA ASP A 203 -8.20 -3.12 -19.65
C ASP A 203 -7.67 -2.46 -20.94
N ALA A 204 -7.64 -1.13 -20.99
CA ALA A 204 -7.09 -0.37 -22.10
C ALA A 204 -5.59 -0.61 -22.29
N ALA A 205 -4.81 -0.68 -21.19
CA ALA A 205 -3.38 -0.97 -21.22
C ALA A 205 -3.09 -2.35 -21.80
N PHE A 206 -3.86 -3.38 -21.45
CA PHE A 206 -3.73 -4.72 -22.04
C PHE A 206 -4.11 -4.75 -23.53
N ALA A 207 -5.16 -4.04 -23.93
CA ALA A 207 -5.49 -3.88 -25.35
C ALA A 207 -4.35 -3.19 -26.11
N GLY A 208 -3.79 -2.11 -25.55
CA GLY A 208 -2.65 -1.39 -26.09
C GLY A 208 -1.38 -2.25 -26.16
N ALA A 209 -1.12 -3.08 -25.16
CA ALA A 209 -0.01 -4.02 -25.16
C ALA A 209 -0.11 -5.01 -26.35
N THR A 210 -1.30 -5.55 -26.58
CA THR A 210 -1.57 -6.46 -27.69
C THR A 210 -1.35 -5.76 -29.04
N ALA A 211 -1.87 -4.54 -29.20
CA ALA A 211 -1.72 -3.77 -30.45
C ALA A 211 -0.26 -3.40 -30.75
N GLN A 212 0.57 -3.21 -29.70
CA GLN A 212 2.00 -2.90 -29.83
C GLN A 212 2.90 -4.14 -29.92
N GLY A 213 2.32 -5.34 -29.98
CA GLY A 213 3.07 -6.59 -30.11
C GLY A 213 3.90 -6.92 -28.87
N VAL A 214 3.44 -6.57 -27.67
CA VAL A 214 4.10 -6.93 -26.42
C VAL A 214 4.07 -8.46 -26.25
N ASP A 215 5.25 -9.07 -26.08
CA ASP A 215 5.42 -10.52 -25.95
C ASP A 215 5.31 -10.98 -24.51
N ALA A 216 5.83 -10.19 -23.57
CA ALA A 216 5.81 -10.47 -22.14
C ALA A 216 5.53 -9.21 -21.33
N LEU A 217 4.84 -9.34 -20.21
CA LEU A 217 4.41 -8.21 -19.38
C LEU A 217 4.98 -8.34 -17.95
N ALA A 218 5.70 -7.31 -17.53
CA ALA A 218 6.00 -7.08 -16.12
C ALA A 218 4.97 -6.13 -15.52
N VAL A 219 4.58 -6.37 -14.26
CA VAL A 219 3.65 -5.53 -13.51
C VAL A 219 4.38 -4.93 -12.31
N ALA A 220 4.25 -3.61 -12.12
CA ALA A 220 4.83 -2.93 -10.98
C ALA A 220 4.23 -3.41 -9.65
N ALA A 221 5.05 -3.47 -8.61
CA ALA A 221 4.62 -3.88 -7.27
C ALA A 221 3.94 -2.72 -6.51
N HIS A 222 2.94 -2.10 -7.14
CA HIS A 222 2.15 -1.01 -6.56
C HIS A 222 0.88 -1.53 -5.90
N ALA A 223 0.49 -0.96 -4.77
CA ALA A 223 -0.67 -1.41 -3.99
C ALA A 223 -1.95 -1.51 -4.86
N PHE A 224 -2.21 -0.52 -5.72
CA PHE A 224 -3.34 -0.53 -6.64
C PHE A 224 -3.32 -1.73 -7.60
N LEU A 225 -2.19 -2.01 -8.25
CA LEU A 225 -2.07 -3.12 -9.20
C LEU A 225 -2.11 -4.47 -8.51
N LEU A 226 -1.51 -4.59 -7.31
CA LEU A 226 -1.58 -5.81 -6.50
C LEU A 226 -3.02 -6.13 -6.06
N ALA A 227 -3.82 -5.11 -5.72
CA ALA A 227 -5.23 -5.25 -5.40
C ALA A 227 -6.09 -5.72 -6.61
N ARG A 228 -5.57 -5.63 -7.84
CA ARG A 228 -6.22 -6.04 -9.10
C ARG A 228 -5.68 -7.37 -9.65
N GLY A 229 -5.04 -8.17 -8.82
CA GLY A 229 -4.39 -9.42 -9.25
C GLY A 229 -5.31 -10.36 -10.03
N GLN A 230 -6.58 -10.50 -9.63
CA GLN A 230 -7.56 -11.32 -10.36
C GLN A 230 -7.84 -10.76 -11.76
N GLN A 231 -8.12 -9.44 -11.89
CA GLN A 231 -8.33 -8.79 -13.18
C GLN A 231 -7.13 -8.98 -14.11
N LEU A 232 -5.90 -8.82 -13.59
CA LEU A 232 -4.68 -9.01 -14.36
C LEU A 232 -4.51 -10.46 -14.84
N ALA A 233 -4.86 -11.44 -14.01
CA ALA A 233 -4.83 -12.86 -14.36
C ALA A 233 -5.84 -13.20 -15.45
N ASP A 234 -7.06 -12.68 -15.36
CA ASP A 234 -8.13 -12.89 -16.33
C ASP A 234 -7.78 -12.30 -17.71
N LEU A 235 -7.25 -11.08 -17.73
CA LEU A 235 -6.78 -10.42 -18.96
C LEU A 235 -5.61 -11.16 -19.63
N ARG A 236 -4.66 -11.66 -18.83
CA ARG A 236 -3.55 -12.50 -19.33
C ARG A 236 -4.09 -13.76 -20.02
N SER A 237 -5.04 -14.44 -19.38
CA SER A 237 -5.63 -15.67 -19.89
C SER A 237 -6.37 -15.43 -21.21
N ALA A 238 -7.10 -14.31 -21.33
CA ALA A 238 -7.81 -13.93 -22.53
C ALA A 238 -6.86 -13.62 -23.72
N ILE A 239 -5.69 -13.03 -23.45
CA ILE A 239 -4.66 -12.76 -24.48
C ILE A 239 -3.98 -14.08 -24.92
N ALA A 240 -3.65 -14.95 -24.01
CA ALA A 240 -3.06 -16.26 -24.33
C ALA A 240 -4.01 -17.11 -25.19
N CYS A 241 -5.31 -17.12 -24.87
CA CYS A 241 -6.32 -17.80 -25.65
C CYS A 241 -6.46 -17.25 -27.08
N ARG A 242 -6.40 -15.93 -27.27
CA ARG A 242 -6.43 -15.29 -28.60
C ARG A 242 -5.20 -15.59 -29.46
N ARG A 243 -4.02 -15.75 -28.87
CA ARG A 243 -2.79 -16.09 -29.59
C ARG A 243 -2.73 -17.56 -29.99
N SER A 244 -3.39 -18.45 -29.28
CA SER A 244 -3.44 -19.89 -29.57
C SER A 244 -4.49 -20.27 -30.61
N THR A 245 -5.42 -19.38 -30.98
CA THR A 245 -6.36 -19.57 -32.09
C THR A 245 -5.75 -19.03 -33.38
N PRO A 246 -5.39 -19.85 -34.36
CA PRO A 246 -5.01 -19.38 -35.70
C PRO A 246 -6.19 -18.63 -36.29
N SER A 247 -5.92 -17.52 -36.98
CA SER A 247 -6.92 -16.73 -37.72
C SER A 247 -7.51 -17.58 -38.85
N ALA A 248 -8.51 -18.37 -38.56
CA ALA A 248 -9.37 -19.02 -39.53
C ALA A 248 -10.78 -18.98 -39.00
N SER A 249 -11.67 -18.45 -39.80
CA SER A 249 -13.12 -18.33 -39.66
C SER A 249 -13.79 -19.57 -39.03
N LEU A 250 -13.89 -19.62 -37.71
CA LEU A 250 -14.68 -20.63 -37.02
C LEU A 250 -15.49 -19.97 -35.87
N PRO A 251 -16.73 -20.43 -35.64
CA PRO A 251 -17.60 -19.86 -34.62
C PRO A 251 -17.00 -20.02 -33.22
N ARG A 252 -17.19 -19.02 -32.39
CA ARG A 252 -16.72 -18.97 -31.00
C ARG A 252 -17.01 -20.29 -30.26
N PRO A 253 -16.03 -20.99 -29.70
CA PRO A 253 -16.30 -22.00 -28.70
C PRO A 253 -16.83 -21.34 -27.42
N ALA A 254 -17.84 -21.91 -26.84
CA ALA A 254 -18.56 -21.38 -25.68
C ALA A 254 -17.81 -21.53 -24.34
N ALA A 255 -16.55 -21.89 -24.36
CA ALA A 255 -15.70 -21.95 -23.16
C ALA A 255 -14.22 -21.97 -23.57
N CYS A 256 -13.49 -20.96 -23.17
CA CYS A 256 -12.06 -20.99 -22.88
C CYS A 256 -11.88 -20.93 -21.37
#